data_e1e163d5e3039b4abc5eb4070492b3b8
#
_entry.id   e1e163d5e3039b4abc5eb4070492b3b8
#
_cell.length_a   1.000
_cell.length_b   1.000
_cell.length_c   1.000
_cell.angle_alpha   90.00
_cell.angle_beta   90.00
_cell.angle_gamma   90.00
#
_symmetry.space_group_name_H-M   'P 1'
#
loop_
_entity.id
_entity.type
_entity.pdbx_description
1 polymer ?
#
loop_
_entity_poly.entity_id
_entity_poly.type
_entity_poly.pdbx_seq_one_letter_code
_entity_poly.pdbx_strand_id
1 'polypeptide(L)'
;MTDKEQKERKMFCDELLSWQNTPYVPEARVKGGGTDCGLLILQALENVGFLPHIDIPHYPFDIACNCSVPMYLNKIKEYCTKISEEPLPGDILVYKFHGALVPHHASVVLNNEYIIHSLVREGVVQSNRRGYG
;
A
#
# COMPACT_ATOMS: atom_id res chain seq x y z
N MET A 1 20.28 8.81 6.07
CA MET A 1 19.11 9.28 5.30
C MET A 1 19.24 10.77 5.08
N THR A 2 19.07 11.23 3.84
CA THR A 2 19.16 12.64 3.50
C THR A 2 17.91 13.41 3.91
N ASP A 3 18.01 14.73 4.01
CA ASP A 3 16.84 15.58 4.28
C ASP A 3 15.79 15.46 3.18
N LYS A 4 16.23 15.32 1.93
CA LYS A 4 15.30 15.12 0.80
C LYS A 4 14.51 13.83 0.96
N GLU A 5 15.17 12.74 1.29
CA GLU A 5 14.52 11.46 1.49
C GLU A 5 13.54 11.50 2.64
N GLN A 6 13.89 12.15 3.75
CA GLN A 6 12.97 12.31 4.88
C GLN A 6 11.71 13.08 4.48
N LYS A 7 11.86 14.14 3.69
CA LYS A 7 10.72 14.92 3.21
C LYS A 7 9.83 14.09 2.28
N GLU A 8 10.43 13.32 1.38
CA GLU A 8 9.67 12.47 0.47
C GLU A 8 8.90 11.40 1.22
N ARG A 9 9.51 10.76 2.21
CA ARG A 9 8.83 9.76 3.04
C ARG A 9 7.66 10.39 3.82
N LYS A 10 7.86 11.59 4.35
CA LYS A 10 6.80 12.31 5.05
C LYS A 10 5.65 12.67 4.12
N MET A 11 5.95 13.15 2.91
CA MET A 11 4.92 13.47 1.92
C MET A 11 4.07 12.26 1.60
N PHE A 12 4.69 11.10 1.40
CA PHE A 12 3.98 9.87 1.11
C PHE A 12 3.10 9.43 2.29
N CYS A 13 3.64 9.45 3.49
CA CYS A 13 2.86 9.11 4.69
C CYS A 13 1.69 10.06 4.90
N ASP A 14 1.91 11.37 4.73
CA ASP A 14 0.84 12.36 4.88
C ASP A 14 -0.25 12.16 3.82
N GLU A 15 0.12 11.83 2.59
CA GLU A 15 -0.86 11.51 1.55
C GLU A 15 -1.70 10.30 1.95
N LEU A 16 -1.06 9.22 2.42
CA LEU A 16 -1.77 8.03 2.86
C LEU A 16 -2.71 8.32 4.03
N LEU A 17 -2.28 9.14 4.98
CA LEU A 17 -3.13 9.53 6.10
C LEU A 17 -4.39 10.25 5.65
N SER A 18 -4.31 10.99 4.55
CA SER A 18 -5.47 11.67 3.98
C SER A 18 -6.51 10.72 3.38
N TRP A 19 -6.15 9.45 3.21
CA TRP A 19 -7.07 8.42 2.71
C TRP A 19 -7.82 7.70 3.82
N GLN A 20 -7.56 8.00 5.09
CA GLN A 20 -8.21 7.31 6.20
C GLN A 20 -9.73 7.35 6.04
N ASN A 21 -10.37 6.23 6.37
CA ASN A 21 -11.81 6.00 6.26
C ASN A 21 -12.33 5.87 4.82
N THR A 22 -11.46 5.85 3.82
CA THR A 22 -11.87 5.48 2.47
C THR A 22 -12.32 4.02 2.49
N PRO A 23 -13.53 3.71 1.97
CA PRO A 23 -14.03 2.33 1.99
C PRO A 23 -13.19 1.38 1.15
N TYR A 24 -13.22 0.09 1.50
CA TYR A 24 -12.60 -0.94 0.67
C TYR A 24 -13.52 -1.25 -0.51
N VAL A 25 -13.03 -0.99 -1.71
CA VAL A 25 -13.75 -1.31 -2.96
C VAL A 25 -12.74 -1.88 -3.95
N PRO A 26 -12.87 -3.16 -4.35
CA PRO A 26 -11.94 -3.75 -5.31
C PRO A 26 -11.87 -2.93 -6.60
N GLU A 27 -10.67 -2.80 -7.14
CA GLU A 27 -10.37 -2.08 -8.38
C GLU A 27 -10.59 -0.57 -8.34
N ALA A 28 -11.06 -0.02 -7.21
CA ALA A 28 -11.23 1.42 -7.06
C ALA A 28 -9.94 2.08 -6.55
N ARG A 29 -9.76 3.35 -6.91
CA ARG A 29 -8.61 4.14 -6.46
C ARG A 29 -9.01 5.61 -6.35
N VAL A 30 -10.10 5.86 -5.58
CA VAL A 30 -10.66 7.20 -5.40
C VAL A 30 -10.67 7.54 -3.92
N LYS A 31 -9.90 8.55 -3.54
CA LYS A 31 -9.84 9.02 -2.15
C LYS A 31 -11.24 9.37 -1.65
N GLY A 32 -11.64 8.78 -0.53
CA GLY A 32 -12.96 8.97 0.05
C GLY A 32 -14.06 8.13 -0.61
N GLY A 33 -13.84 7.64 -1.83
CA GLY A 33 -14.84 6.84 -2.56
C GLY A 33 -14.61 5.36 -2.46
N GLY A 34 -13.39 4.91 -2.58
CA GLY A 34 -13.04 3.51 -2.48
C GLY A 34 -11.64 3.20 -2.98
N THR A 35 -11.03 2.18 -2.40
CA THR A 35 -9.74 1.67 -2.85
C THR A 35 -9.50 0.29 -2.26
N ASP A 36 -8.61 -0.50 -2.86
CA ASP A 36 -8.13 -1.74 -2.24
C ASP A 36 -6.70 -1.56 -1.73
N CYS A 37 -6.08 -2.63 -1.24
CA CYS A 37 -4.80 -2.50 -0.55
C CYS A 37 -3.65 -2.09 -1.47
N GLY A 38 -3.62 -2.57 -2.71
CA GLY A 38 -2.55 -2.23 -3.64
C GLY A 38 -2.78 -0.90 -4.35
N LEU A 39 -4.02 -0.64 -4.76
CA LEU A 39 -4.35 0.60 -5.47
C LEU A 39 -4.23 1.82 -4.58
N LEU A 40 -4.47 1.68 -3.27
CA LEU A 40 -4.18 2.75 -2.32
C LEU A 40 -2.73 3.22 -2.46
N ILE A 41 -1.79 2.30 -2.46
CA ILE A 41 -0.37 2.61 -2.52
C ILE A 41 -0.01 3.24 -3.87
N LEU A 42 -0.48 2.64 -4.96
CA LEU A 42 -0.20 3.16 -6.30
C LEU A 42 -0.75 4.57 -6.49
N GLN A 43 -1.99 4.81 -6.04
CA GLN A 43 -2.59 6.12 -6.21
C GLN A 43 -1.94 7.17 -5.31
N ALA A 44 -1.57 6.80 -4.08
CA ALA A 44 -0.87 7.71 -3.18
C ALA A 44 0.51 8.09 -3.76
N LEU A 45 1.24 7.14 -4.32
CA LEU A 45 2.53 7.42 -4.96
C LEU A 45 2.38 8.32 -6.17
N GLU A 46 1.33 8.13 -6.97
CA GLU A 46 1.04 9.00 -8.10
C GLU A 46 0.70 10.41 -7.62
N ASN A 47 -0.14 10.54 -6.59
CA ASN A 47 -0.60 11.84 -6.10
C ASN A 47 0.55 12.70 -5.57
N VAL A 48 1.59 12.10 -5.00
CA VAL A 48 2.77 12.85 -4.54
C VAL A 48 3.84 12.99 -5.62
N GLY A 49 3.59 12.44 -6.81
CA GLY A 49 4.49 12.60 -7.95
C GLY A 49 5.68 11.65 -7.99
N PHE A 50 5.65 10.58 -7.20
CA PHE A 50 6.77 9.62 -7.14
C PHE A 50 6.69 8.54 -8.20
N LEU A 51 5.48 8.25 -8.70
CA LEU A 51 5.26 7.30 -9.79
C LEU A 51 4.33 7.91 -10.84
N PRO A 52 4.47 7.48 -12.11
CA PRO A 52 3.46 7.81 -13.11
C PRO A 52 2.17 7.04 -12.83
N HIS A 53 1.10 7.39 -13.54
CA HIS A 53 -0.12 6.60 -13.47
C HIS A 53 0.15 5.20 -14.01
N ILE A 54 -0.19 4.18 -13.22
CA ILE A 54 -0.03 2.78 -13.60
C ILE A 54 -1.42 2.15 -13.64
N ASP A 55 -1.82 1.69 -14.82
CA ASP A 55 -3.09 0.98 -14.99
C ASP A 55 -2.93 -0.46 -14.56
N ILE A 56 -3.89 -0.93 -13.77
CA ILE A 56 -3.93 -2.33 -13.34
C ILE A 56 -5.06 -3.02 -14.09
N PRO A 57 -4.80 -4.17 -14.76
CA PRO A 57 -5.85 -4.89 -15.47
C PRO A 57 -6.95 -5.35 -14.51
N HIS A 58 -8.16 -5.50 -15.05
CA HIS A 58 -9.27 -6.07 -14.30
C HIS A 58 -8.87 -7.44 -13.72
N TYR A 59 -9.26 -7.71 -12.47
CA TYR A 59 -9.02 -8.99 -11.81
C TYR A 59 -10.31 -9.46 -11.13
N PRO A 60 -10.58 -10.80 -11.14
CA PRO A 60 -11.77 -11.34 -10.47
C PRO A 60 -11.71 -11.10 -8.96
N PHE A 61 -12.88 -10.91 -8.36
CA PHE A 61 -13.00 -10.64 -6.93
C PHE A 61 -12.40 -11.75 -6.06
N ASP A 62 -12.42 -12.97 -6.51
CA ASP A 62 -11.95 -14.14 -5.75
C ASP A 62 -10.49 -14.52 -6.01
N ILE A 63 -9.76 -13.72 -6.77
CA ILE A 63 -8.33 -13.98 -6.97
C ILE A 63 -7.55 -13.54 -5.75
N ALA A 64 -6.82 -14.48 -5.15
CA ALA A 64 -5.80 -14.22 -4.12
C ALA A 64 -6.22 -13.10 -3.17
N CYS A 65 -7.32 -13.29 -2.45
CA CYS A 65 -7.89 -12.36 -1.47
C CYS A 65 -8.34 -11.00 -2.03
N ASN A 66 -8.68 -10.95 -3.31
CA ASN A 66 -9.41 -9.82 -3.89
C ASN A 66 -8.63 -8.51 -3.85
N CYS A 67 -7.33 -8.55 -4.11
CA CYS A 67 -6.54 -7.34 -4.11
C CYS A 67 -5.67 -7.24 -5.36
N SER A 68 -5.14 -6.05 -5.58
CA SER A 68 -4.35 -5.73 -6.74
C SER A 68 -2.89 -6.15 -6.63
N VAL A 69 -2.43 -6.58 -5.44
CA VAL A 69 -1.02 -6.83 -5.20
C VAL A 69 -0.37 -7.77 -6.20
N PRO A 70 -0.96 -8.95 -6.54
CA PRO A 70 -0.33 -9.82 -7.53
C PRO A 70 -0.20 -9.17 -8.90
N MET A 71 -1.11 -8.25 -9.25
CA MET A 71 -1.13 -7.61 -10.57
C MET A 71 -0.07 -6.54 -10.73
N TYR A 72 0.23 -5.78 -9.66
CA TYR A 72 1.16 -4.66 -9.77
C TYR A 72 2.54 -4.95 -9.20
N LEU A 73 2.75 -6.10 -8.56
CA LEU A 73 4.01 -6.41 -7.87
C LEU A 73 5.23 -6.26 -8.78
N ASN A 74 5.13 -6.71 -10.03
CA ASN A 74 6.22 -6.56 -10.98
C ASN A 74 6.52 -5.09 -11.30
N LYS A 75 5.48 -4.26 -11.35
CA LYS A 75 5.64 -2.82 -11.57
C LYS A 75 6.33 -2.16 -10.37
N ILE A 76 5.92 -2.52 -9.17
CA ILE A 76 6.56 -1.98 -7.97
C ILE A 76 8.05 -2.32 -7.95
N LYS A 77 8.44 -3.51 -8.37
CA LYS A 77 9.84 -3.92 -8.41
C LYS A 77 10.70 -3.08 -9.36
N GLU A 78 10.09 -2.45 -10.36
CA GLU A 78 10.81 -1.55 -11.27
C GLU A 78 11.16 -0.21 -10.60
N TYR A 79 10.36 0.22 -9.63
CA TYR A 79 10.48 1.55 -9.02
C TYR A 79 10.97 1.52 -7.59
N CYS A 80 10.96 0.36 -6.94
CA CYS A 80 11.31 0.23 -5.54
C CYS A 80 12.49 -0.72 -5.35
N THR A 81 13.30 -0.44 -4.34
CA THR A 81 14.43 -1.30 -3.98
C THR A 81 14.02 -2.18 -2.82
N LYS A 82 14.25 -3.49 -2.95
CA LYS A 82 14.02 -4.42 -1.85
C LYS A 82 15.05 -4.17 -0.76
N ILE A 83 14.58 -4.07 0.49
CA ILE A 83 15.45 -3.86 1.63
C ILE A 83 15.40 -5.05 2.58
N SER A 84 16.46 -5.24 3.35
CA SER A 84 16.54 -6.27 4.37
C SER A 84 16.69 -5.69 5.77
N GLU A 85 16.85 -4.38 5.89
CA GLU A 85 16.95 -3.70 7.17
C GLU A 85 15.56 -3.47 7.78
N GLU A 86 15.54 -2.96 9.00
CA GLU A 86 14.30 -2.58 9.67
C GLU A 86 13.56 -1.53 8.85
N PRO A 87 12.28 -1.76 8.53
CA PRO A 87 11.52 -0.80 7.71
C PRO A 87 11.38 0.57 8.37
N LEU A 88 11.49 1.60 7.54
CA LEU A 88 11.37 3.01 7.94
C LEU A 88 10.05 3.59 7.45
N PRO A 89 9.60 4.72 8.02
CA PRO A 89 8.38 5.37 7.53
C PRO A 89 8.38 5.57 6.02
N GLY A 90 7.29 5.17 5.38
CA GLY A 90 7.14 5.21 3.93
C GLY A 90 7.58 3.94 3.21
N ASP A 91 8.18 2.97 3.92
CA ASP A 91 8.50 1.69 3.30
C ASP A 91 7.23 0.85 3.14
N ILE A 92 7.19 0.12 2.03
CA ILE A 92 6.04 -0.73 1.69
C ILE A 92 6.32 -2.15 2.17
N LEU A 93 5.36 -2.70 2.92
CA LEU A 93 5.40 -4.10 3.34
C LEU A 93 4.43 -4.91 2.49
N VAL A 94 4.91 -6.02 1.96
CA VAL A 94 4.08 -6.91 1.15
C VAL A 94 3.97 -8.24 1.87
N TYR A 95 2.74 -8.71 2.05
CA TYR A 95 2.46 -9.90 2.87
C TYR A 95 1.97 -11.05 2.03
N LYS A 96 2.35 -12.25 2.48
CA LYS A 96 1.78 -13.50 1.99
C LYS A 96 1.24 -14.25 3.21
N PHE A 97 -0.08 -14.32 3.34
CA PHE A 97 -0.68 -15.03 4.47
C PHE A 97 -0.42 -16.52 4.37
N HIS A 98 -0.49 -17.21 5.52
CA HIS A 98 -0.26 -18.63 5.57
C HIS A 98 -1.11 -19.39 4.56
N GLY A 99 -0.47 -20.25 3.78
CA GLY A 99 -1.16 -21.04 2.74
C GLY A 99 -1.30 -20.33 1.40
N ALA A 100 -1.02 -19.04 1.31
CA ALA A 100 -1.09 -18.33 0.04
C ALA A 100 0.15 -18.58 -0.81
N LEU A 101 -0.05 -18.68 -2.13
CA LEU A 101 1.03 -18.92 -3.08
C LEU A 101 1.70 -17.63 -3.54
N VAL A 102 0.99 -16.51 -3.48
CA VAL A 102 1.50 -15.21 -3.92
C VAL A 102 1.22 -14.15 -2.87
N PRO A 103 2.00 -13.07 -2.81
CA PRO A 103 1.69 -11.93 -1.95
C PRO A 103 0.33 -11.36 -2.30
N HIS A 104 -0.48 -11.05 -1.30
CA HIS A 104 -1.85 -10.60 -1.53
C HIS A 104 -2.30 -9.47 -0.62
N HIS A 105 -1.43 -8.94 0.22
CA HIS A 105 -1.73 -7.78 1.03
C HIS A 105 -0.50 -6.89 1.09
N ALA A 106 -0.75 -5.59 1.18
CA ALA A 106 0.31 -4.60 1.29
C ALA A 106 -0.09 -3.51 2.26
N SER A 107 0.91 -2.95 2.93
CA SER A 107 0.72 -1.83 3.84
C SER A 107 1.94 -0.91 3.74
N VAL A 108 1.84 0.25 4.37
CA VAL A 108 2.96 1.20 4.43
C VAL A 108 3.26 1.52 5.88
N VAL A 109 4.52 1.52 6.23
CA VAL A 109 4.98 1.85 7.58
C VAL A 109 4.82 3.35 7.81
N LEU A 110 4.13 3.73 8.88
CA LEU A 110 4.01 5.14 9.29
C LEU A 110 5.05 5.51 10.33
N ASN A 111 5.28 4.62 11.29
CA ASN A 111 6.24 4.82 12.36
C ASN A 111 6.56 3.47 13.02
N ASN A 112 7.20 3.49 14.18
CA ASN A 112 7.56 2.27 14.89
C ASN A 112 6.36 1.46 15.40
N GLU A 113 5.19 2.09 15.50
CA GLU A 113 4.00 1.44 16.07
C GLU A 113 2.95 1.11 15.03
N TYR A 114 2.81 1.91 13.97
CA TYR A 114 1.65 1.83 13.07
C TYR A 114 2.02 1.64 11.62
N ILE A 115 1.17 0.88 10.94
CA ILE A 115 1.10 0.78 9.49
C ILE A 115 -0.24 1.36 9.04
N ILE A 116 -0.35 1.69 7.74
CA ILE A 116 -1.62 2.09 7.14
C ILE A 116 -1.89 1.17 5.95
N HIS A 117 -3.14 0.73 5.83
CA HIS A 117 -3.55 -0.20 4.78
C HIS A 117 -5.07 -0.14 4.59
N SER A 118 -5.55 -0.74 3.50
CA SER A 118 -6.98 -0.86 3.24
C SER A 118 -7.43 -2.30 3.52
N LEU A 119 -8.38 -2.47 4.42
CA LEU A 119 -8.91 -3.76 4.83
C LEU A 119 -10.36 -3.92 4.36
N VAL A 120 -10.73 -5.14 3.99
CA VAL A 120 -12.02 -5.44 3.35
C VAL A 120 -13.22 -4.88 4.09
N ARG A 121 -13.24 -4.97 5.42
CA ARG A 121 -14.41 -4.53 6.20
C ARG A 121 -14.27 -3.14 6.81
N GLU A 122 -13.04 -2.67 6.92
CA GLU A 122 -12.76 -1.45 7.68
C GLU A 122 -12.38 -0.27 6.79
N GLY A 123 -11.96 -0.54 5.56
CA GLY A 123 -11.42 0.48 4.69
C GLY A 123 -9.98 0.84 5.07
N VAL A 124 -9.59 2.07 4.78
CA VAL A 124 -8.25 2.55 5.08
C VAL A 124 -8.15 2.91 6.55
N VAL A 125 -7.32 2.17 7.27
CA VAL A 125 -7.13 2.32 8.72
C VAL A 125 -5.66 2.17 9.09
N GLN A 126 -5.31 2.72 10.24
CA GLN A 126 -4.03 2.43 10.87
C GLN A 126 -4.17 1.19 11.74
N SER A 127 -3.15 0.35 11.74
CA SER A 127 -3.12 -0.86 12.56
C SER A 127 -1.77 -0.96 13.26
N ASN A 128 -1.72 -1.69 14.36
CA ASN A 128 -0.47 -1.91 15.07
C ASN A 128 0.44 -2.76 14.20
N ARG A 129 1.66 -2.28 13.98
CA ARG A 129 2.65 -2.90 13.11
C ARG A 129 2.97 -4.33 13.52
N ARG A 130 3.07 -4.59 14.82
CA ARG A 130 3.47 -5.90 15.34
C ARG A 130 2.40 -6.97 15.15
N GLY A 131 1.14 -6.58 15.01
CA GLY A 131 0.05 -7.52 14.74
C GLY A 131 0.06 -8.05 13.32
N TYR A 132 0.84 -7.47 12.42
CA TYR A 132 0.88 -7.82 10.99
C TYR A 132 2.28 -8.08 10.47
N GLY A 133 3.27 -7.94 11.31
CA GLY A 133 4.68 -8.06 10.91
C GLY A 133 5.29 -9.43 11.03
#